data_7568fac3bc195ec30786f3b05cce4d5a
#
_entry.id   7568fac3bc195ec30786f3b05cce4d5a
#
_cell.length_a   1.000
_cell.length_b   1.000
_cell.length_c   1.000
_cell.angle_alpha   90.00
_cell.angle_beta   90.00
_cell.angle_gamma   90.00
#
_symmetry.space_group_name_H-M   'P 1'
#
loop_
_entity.id
_entity.type
_entity.pdbx_description
1 polymer ?
#
loop_
_entity_poly.entity_id
_entity_poly.type
_entity_poly.pdbx_seq_one_letter_code
_entity_poly.pdbx_strand_id
1 'polypeptide(L)'
;MGSFIIEGGKQLKGEITPQGAKNEVLQILCAVLLTPDRITIHNIPEIIDVKKLIQLLLNFGVKVEQISSGSYHFRADEIDLDYLTSEQYKIDGRGLRGSIMLVGPLLARFGKGSIPRPGGDKIGRRRLDTHFEGLINLGAKFNYSREDHFYSVEAKQLLGASMLLDEASVTGTANIVMASVLAEGMTTIYNAACEPYLQQLCLMLNRMGAKISGIGSNLLKIEGVKELKGTDHTVLPDMVEIGSWIGLAALTRSELTIKNVNWEYLGQIPNVFRKLGLTVEKQDDDIHIPAHTDGYEIQNYIDGSILTVADAPWPGFTPDLLSIILVVATQARGSILIHQKMFESRLFFTDKLIDMGAKIILCDPHRASIIGHGFESSLKAATLTSPDIRAGISLLIAALSAEGTSTIHNIEQIDRGYEKIVERLQAIGADIKRV
;
A
#
# COMPACT_ATOMS: atom_id res chain seq x y z
N MET A 1 -4.31 16.61 17.30
CA MET A 1 -4.88 15.99 16.08
C MET A 1 -5.10 17.11 15.07
N GLY A 2 -4.42 17.05 13.94
CA GLY A 2 -4.56 18.06 12.89
C GLY A 2 -5.85 17.88 12.10
N SER A 3 -6.23 18.93 11.38
CA SER A 3 -7.39 18.91 10.48
C SER A 3 -7.03 19.56 9.15
N PHE A 4 -7.74 19.17 8.07
CA PHE A 4 -7.76 19.91 6.82
C PHE A 4 -9.03 20.74 6.75
N ILE A 5 -8.89 21.99 6.31
CA ILE A 5 -9.98 22.85 5.85
C ILE A 5 -9.86 22.93 4.33
N ILE A 6 -10.93 22.59 3.60
CA ILE A 6 -10.94 22.41 2.15
C ILE A 6 -12.09 23.22 1.57
N GLU A 7 -11.80 24.16 0.68
CA GLU A 7 -12.80 24.82 -0.17
C GLU A 7 -12.90 24.02 -1.47
N GLY A 8 -14.00 23.25 -1.60
CA GLY A 8 -14.19 22.34 -2.72
C GLY A 8 -14.82 23.00 -3.96
N GLY A 9 -15.13 22.16 -4.95
CA GLY A 9 -15.79 22.59 -6.20
C GLY A 9 -14.88 23.31 -7.21
N LYS A 10 -13.56 23.36 -6.97
CA LYS A 10 -12.59 23.97 -7.89
C LYS A 10 -12.06 22.94 -8.88
N GLN A 11 -11.95 23.35 -10.15
CA GLN A 11 -11.20 22.61 -11.15
C GLN A 11 -9.69 22.78 -10.89
N LEU A 12 -8.98 21.67 -10.92
CA LEU A 12 -7.53 21.62 -10.75
C LEU A 12 -6.86 21.52 -12.12
N LYS A 13 -5.60 21.92 -12.21
CA LYS A 13 -4.84 21.83 -13.45
C LYS A 13 -3.34 21.73 -13.17
N GLY A 14 -2.65 20.91 -13.95
CA GLY A 14 -1.20 20.83 -13.89
C GLY A 14 -0.68 19.40 -13.96
N GLU A 15 0.55 19.26 -13.49
CA GLU A 15 1.25 17.99 -13.46
C GLU A 15 1.49 17.57 -12.01
N ILE A 16 1.43 16.26 -11.76
CA ILE A 16 1.74 15.70 -10.47
C ILE A 16 2.61 14.46 -10.63
N THR A 17 3.70 14.39 -9.86
CA THR A 17 4.59 13.23 -9.85
C THR A 17 4.24 12.36 -8.66
N PRO A 18 3.97 11.05 -8.86
CA PRO A 18 3.72 10.12 -7.74
C PRO A 18 4.94 10.00 -6.84
N GLN A 19 4.69 9.82 -5.56
CA GLN A 19 5.73 9.45 -4.59
C GLN A 19 6.18 8.00 -4.78
N GLY A 20 7.24 7.59 -4.10
CA GLY A 20 7.67 6.19 -4.04
C GLY A 20 6.63 5.30 -3.35
N ALA A 21 6.50 4.07 -3.83
CA ALA A 21 5.49 3.11 -3.38
C ALA A 21 5.70 2.71 -1.91
N LYS A 22 4.77 3.12 -1.04
CA LYS A 22 4.79 2.81 0.40
C LYS A 22 4.96 1.31 0.65
N ASN A 23 4.14 0.49 -0.03
CA ASN A 23 4.11 -0.95 0.22
C ASN A 23 5.39 -1.66 -0.24
N GLU A 24 6.13 -1.08 -1.18
CA GLU A 24 7.44 -1.54 -1.60
C GLU A 24 8.52 -1.14 -0.59
N VAL A 25 8.58 0.13 -0.24
CA VAL A 25 9.59 0.66 0.70
C VAL A 25 9.59 -0.12 2.01
N LEU A 26 8.43 -0.45 2.57
CA LEU A 26 8.34 -1.19 3.83
C LEU A 26 8.96 -2.60 3.72
N GLN A 27 8.92 -3.24 2.55
CA GLN A 27 9.57 -4.55 2.30
C GLN A 27 11.08 -4.37 2.07
N ILE A 28 11.45 -3.44 1.21
CA ILE A 28 12.85 -3.14 0.86
C ILE A 28 13.68 -2.72 2.08
N LEU A 29 13.12 -1.90 2.95
CA LEU A 29 13.77 -1.47 4.19
C LEU A 29 14.01 -2.65 5.15
N CYS A 30 13.10 -3.62 5.22
CA CYS A 30 13.34 -4.82 6.02
C CYS A 30 14.45 -5.70 5.42
N ALA A 31 14.55 -5.77 4.10
CA ALA A 31 15.56 -6.55 3.41
C ALA A 31 17.01 -6.05 3.62
N VAL A 32 17.22 -4.79 4.07
CA VAL A 32 18.56 -4.28 4.37
C VAL A 32 19.26 -5.07 5.47
N LEU A 33 18.50 -5.74 6.34
CA LEU A 33 19.03 -6.59 7.40
C LEU A 33 19.68 -7.88 6.90
N LEU A 34 19.46 -8.26 5.63
CA LEU A 34 19.97 -9.52 5.06
C LEU A 34 21.46 -9.50 4.72
N THR A 35 22.11 -8.33 4.68
CA THR A 35 23.54 -8.18 4.38
C THR A 35 24.20 -7.15 5.29
N PRO A 36 25.51 -7.30 5.61
CA PRO A 36 26.29 -6.24 6.27
C PRO A 36 26.73 -5.15 5.28
N ASP A 37 26.62 -5.39 3.96
CA ASP A 37 27.06 -4.47 2.94
C ASP A 37 26.11 -3.28 2.82
N ARG A 38 26.62 -2.17 2.25
CA ARG A 38 25.82 -0.99 2.00
C ARG A 38 24.76 -1.22 0.93
N ILE A 39 23.52 -0.85 1.24
CA ILE A 39 22.40 -0.79 0.28
C ILE A 39 22.02 0.68 0.11
N THR A 40 21.88 1.11 -1.16
CA THR A 40 21.39 2.45 -1.50
C THR A 40 19.95 2.32 -2.00
N ILE A 41 19.04 3.11 -1.43
CA ILE A 41 17.63 3.11 -1.84
C ILE A 41 17.23 4.52 -2.22
N HIS A 42 16.61 4.65 -3.39
CA HIS A 42 16.13 5.91 -3.96
C HIS A 42 14.60 5.93 -4.00
N ASN A 43 14.03 7.12 -4.11
CA ASN A 43 12.60 7.37 -4.19
C ASN A 43 11.83 6.88 -2.94
N ILE A 44 12.43 7.01 -1.76
CA ILE A 44 11.78 6.72 -0.47
C ILE A 44 10.86 7.89 -0.11
N PRO A 45 9.54 7.69 0.06
CA PRO A 45 8.62 8.77 0.43
C PRO A 45 8.77 9.17 1.90
N GLU A 46 8.64 10.47 2.17
CA GLU A 46 8.71 11.04 3.53
C GLU A 46 7.38 10.91 4.30
N ILE A 47 6.82 9.72 4.38
CA ILE A 47 5.57 9.42 5.08
C ILE A 47 5.82 8.87 6.49
N ILE A 48 4.81 8.97 7.36
CA ILE A 48 4.93 8.59 8.78
C ILE A 48 5.33 7.12 8.95
N ASP A 49 4.71 6.22 8.21
CA ASP A 49 4.96 4.77 8.35
C ASP A 49 6.40 4.40 7.94
N VAL A 50 6.97 5.08 6.93
CA VAL A 50 8.36 4.88 6.50
C VAL A 50 9.34 5.44 7.54
N LYS A 51 9.08 6.64 8.07
CA LYS A 51 9.90 7.24 9.14
C LYS A 51 9.95 6.36 10.38
N LYS A 52 8.82 5.75 10.77
CA LYS A 52 8.76 4.80 11.89
C LYS A 52 9.60 3.55 11.62
N LEU A 53 9.58 3.00 10.40
CA LEU A 53 10.39 1.82 10.07
C LEU A 53 11.89 2.15 10.05
N ILE A 54 12.28 3.30 9.50
CA ILE A 54 13.66 3.77 9.55
C ILE A 54 14.11 3.94 11.00
N GLN A 55 13.26 4.48 11.87
CA GLN A 55 13.58 4.60 13.31
C GLN A 55 13.77 3.22 13.97
N LEU A 56 12.92 2.24 13.64
CA LEU A 56 13.11 0.85 14.11
C LEU A 56 14.46 0.28 13.67
N LEU A 57 14.85 0.51 12.41
CA LEU A 57 16.15 0.05 11.89
C LEU A 57 17.32 0.73 12.61
N LEU A 58 17.23 2.04 12.86
CA LEU A 58 18.22 2.78 13.65
C LEU A 58 18.36 2.20 15.07
N ASN A 59 17.23 1.88 15.73
CA ASN A 59 17.22 1.27 17.05
C ASN A 59 17.82 -0.15 17.07
N PHE A 60 17.79 -0.87 15.94
CA PHE A 60 18.51 -2.12 15.73
C PHE A 60 20.02 -1.92 15.47
N GLY A 61 20.50 -0.68 15.32
CA GLY A 61 21.90 -0.40 15.01
C GLY A 61 22.21 -0.29 13.51
N VAL A 62 21.21 -0.31 12.64
CA VAL A 62 21.42 -0.01 11.20
C VAL A 62 21.89 1.42 11.04
N LYS A 63 23.02 1.60 10.38
CA LYS A 63 23.56 2.92 10.02
C LYS A 63 22.77 3.46 8.84
N VAL A 64 22.16 4.63 9.00
CA VAL A 64 21.32 5.28 7.98
C VAL A 64 21.87 6.65 7.67
N GLU A 65 22.18 6.91 6.41
CA GLU A 65 22.69 8.19 5.91
C GLU A 65 21.81 8.70 4.77
N GLN A 66 21.24 9.89 4.93
CA GLN A 66 20.49 10.53 3.87
C GLN A 66 21.45 11.23 2.91
N ILE A 67 21.45 10.83 1.64
CA ILE A 67 22.34 11.40 0.59
C ILE A 67 21.66 12.51 -0.23
N SER A 68 20.33 12.44 -0.35
CA SER A 68 19.48 13.48 -0.95
C SER A 68 18.04 13.26 -0.53
N SER A 69 17.11 14.14 -0.94
CA SER A 69 15.67 13.93 -0.69
C SER A 69 15.23 12.59 -1.27
N GLY A 70 14.62 11.73 -0.44
CA GLY A 70 14.16 10.40 -0.83
C GLY A 70 15.26 9.38 -1.14
N SER A 71 16.54 9.67 -0.88
CA SER A 71 17.65 8.75 -1.15
C SER A 71 18.51 8.54 0.09
N TYR A 72 18.79 7.27 0.41
CA TYR A 72 19.49 6.91 1.62
C TYR A 72 20.46 5.76 1.40
N HIS A 73 21.56 5.76 2.16
CA HIS A 73 22.41 4.59 2.38
C HIS A 73 22.00 3.90 3.68
N PHE A 74 21.91 2.57 3.62
CA PHE A 74 21.68 1.70 4.77
C PHE A 74 22.83 0.72 4.90
N ARG A 75 23.29 0.48 6.14
CA ARG A 75 24.31 -0.52 6.44
C ARG A 75 24.00 -1.23 7.76
N ALA A 76 23.80 -2.56 7.67
CA ALA A 76 23.43 -3.42 8.80
C ALA A 76 24.63 -4.32 9.22
N ASP A 77 25.80 -3.71 9.45
CA ASP A 77 27.04 -4.40 9.83
C ASP A 77 27.12 -4.73 11.33
N GLU A 78 26.49 -3.94 12.19
CA GLU A 78 26.48 -4.09 13.64
C GLU A 78 25.03 -4.03 14.15
N ILE A 79 24.39 -5.19 14.35
CA ILE A 79 22.99 -5.27 14.77
C ILE A 79 22.86 -5.62 16.24
N ASP A 80 22.16 -4.78 16.99
CA ASP A 80 21.80 -5.01 18.39
C ASP A 80 20.58 -5.95 18.48
N LEU A 81 20.84 -7.21 18.77
CA LEU A 81 19.79 -8.21 18.95
C LEU A 81 19.14 -8.19 20.34
N ASP A 82 19.73 -7.50 21.31
CA ASP A 82 19.13 -7.35 22.65
C ASP A 82 17.92 -6.39 22.58
N TYR A 83 17.90 -5.48 21.61
CA TYR A 83 16.74 -4.65 21.32
C TYR A 83 15.46 -5.47 21.08
N LEU A 84 15.53 -6.67 20.47
CA LEU A 84 14.37 -7.56 20.24
C LEU A 84 13.56 -7.91 21.50
N THR A 85 14.18 -7.86 22.67
CA THR A 85 13.56 -8.20 23.96
C THR A 85 13.25 -6.96 24.82
N SER A 86 13.60 -5.77 24.33
CA SER A 86 13.43 -4.51 25.07
C SER A 86 11.97 -4.07 25.13
N GLU A 87 11.60 -3.36 26.19
CA GLU A 87 10.27 -2.73 26.28
C GLU A 87 10.05 -1.68 25.18
N GLN A 88 11.14 -0.99 24.77
CA GLN A 88 11.06 -0.04 23.68
C GLN A 88 10.67 -0.71 22.35
N TYR A 89 11.22 -1.89 22.03
CA TYR A 89 10.82 -2.63 20.85
C TYR A 89 9.35 -3.06 20.86
N LYS A 90 8.83 -3.42 22.05
CA LYS A 90 7.40 -3.75 22.19
C LYS A 90 6.50 -2.57 21.84
N ILE A 91 6.92 -1.33 22.16
CA ILE A 91 6.19 -0.11 21.82
C ILE A 91 6.31 0.21 20.32
N ASP A 92 7.53 0.24 19.82
CA ASP A 92 7.85 0.64 18.45
C ASP A 92 7.25 -0.34 17.42
N GLY A 93 7.38 -1.64 17.66
CA GLY A 93 6.84 -2.69 16.80
C GLY A 93 5.30 -2.69 16.71
N ARG A 94 4.60 -2.27 17.79
CA ARG A 94 3.14 -2.10 17.77
C ARG A 94 2.70 -0.91 16.94
N GLY A 95 3.56 0.10 16.79
CA GLY A 95 3.25 1.35 16.09
C GLY A 95 3.11 1.24 14.56
N LEU A 96 3.50 0.08 13.97
CA LEU A 96 3.57 -0.11 12.52
C LEU A 96 3.22 -1.54 12.13
N ARG A 97 2.23 -1.74 11.24
CA ARG A 97 1.91 -3.09 10.75
C ARG A 97 3.04 -3.73 9.96
N GLY A 98 3.78 -2.94 9.17
CA GLY A 98 4.89 -3.39 8.34
C GLY A 98 6.06 -3.97 9.13
N SER A 99 6.17 -3.70 10.44
CA SER A 99 7.23 -4.23 11.32
C SER A 99 7.28 -5.76 11.36
N ILE A 100 6.18 -6.45 11.05
CA ILE A 100 6.15 -7.93 10.95
C ILE A 100 7.18 -8.45 9.94
N MET A 101 7.50 -7.69 8.91
CA MET A 101 8.45 -8.11 7.87
C MET A 101 9.92 -8.08 8.31
N LEU A 102 10.22 -7.55 9.49
CA LEU A 102 11.55 -7.67 10.13
C LEU A 102 11.88 -9.11 10.57
N VAL A 103 10.84 -9.93 10.81
CA VAL A 103 11.01 -11.27 11.41
C VAL A 103 11.78 -12.20 10.46
N GLY A 104 11.45 -12.19 9.15
CA GLY A 104 12.12 -13.05 8.16
C GLY A 104 13.62 -12.79 8.03
N PRO A 105 14.06 -11.56 7.74
CA PRO A 105 15.47 -11.24 7.60
C PRO A 105 16.27 -11.39 8.91
N LEU A 106 15.68 -11.07 10.06
CA LEU A 106 16.32 -11.28 11.37
C LEU A 106 16.52 -12.77 11.64
N LEU A 107 15.51 -13.60 11.38
CA LEU A 107 15.60 -15.03 11.51
C LEU A 107 16.65 -15.63 10.56
N ALA A 108 16.65 -15.20 9.29
CA ALA A 108 17.53 -15.72 8.26
C ALA A 108 19.01 -15.46 8.56
N ARG A 109 19.34 -14.23 9.01
CA ARG A 109 20.73 -13.85 9.22
C ARG A 109 21.24 -14.09 10.63
N PHE A 110 20.37 -14.00 11.64
CA PHE A 110 20.76 -14.02 13.04
C PHE A 110 20.16 -15.22 13.83
N GLY A 111 19.37 -16.05 13.18
CA GLY A 111 18.76 -17.24 13.78
C GLY A 111 17.62 -16.96 14.75
N LYS A 112 17.24 -15.72 14.96
CA LYS A 112 16.11 -15.32 15.83
C LYS A 112 15.37 -14.10 15.28
N GLY A 113 14.07 -14.09 15.46
CA GLY A 113 13.21 -12.95 15.13
C GLY A 113 12.03 -12.91 16.07
N SER A 114 11.57 -11.73 16.40
CA SER A 114 10.40 -11.55 17.25
C SER A 114 9.65 -10.29 16.92
N ILE A 115 8.36 -10.23 17.29
CA ILE A 115 7.52 -9.06 17.05
C ILE A 115 6.38 -9.01 18.08
N PRO A 116 6.09 -7.86 18.67
CA PRO A 116 4.82 -7.67 19.38
C PRO A 116 3.66 -7.71 18.39
N ARG A 117 2.45 -8.00 18.85
CA ARG A 117 1.27 -7.96 17.99
C ARG A 117 1.21 -6.61 17.25
N PRO A 118 1.44 -6.59 15.92
CA PRO A 118 1.55 -5.33 15.19
C PRO A 118 0.18 -4.63 15.09
N GLY A 119 0.21 -3.31 15.22
CA GLY A 119 -0.95 -2.43 15.03
C GLY A 119 -1.32 -2.25 13.57
N GLY A 120 -1.83 -1.07 13.21
CA GLY A 120 -2.21 -0.68 11.85
C GLY A 120 -3.69 -0.34 11.73
N ASP A 121 -4.16 -0.17 10.49
CA ASP A 121 -5.54 0.23 10.20
C ASP A 121 -6.56 -0.81 10.67
N LYS A 122 -7.69 -0.31 11.18
CA LYS A 122 -8.82 -1.14 11.64
C LYS A 122 -9.75 -1.47 10.46
N ILE A 123 -9.25 -2.27 9.51
CA ILE A 123 -9.94 -2.64 8.27
C ILE A 123 -10.48 -4.09 8.27
N GLY A 124 -10.57 -4.71 9.44
CA GLY A 124 -10.96 -6.09 9.63
C GLY A 124 -9.86 -6.95 10.25
N ARG A 125 -10.12 -8.24 10.35
CA ARG A 125 -9.21 -9.20 10.95
C ARG A 125 -8.04 -9.51 10.00
N ARG A 126 -6.82 -9.26 10.45
CA ARG A 126 -5.58 -9.47 9.67
C ARG A 126 -4.71 -10.47 10.40
N ARG A 127 -4.80 -11.72 9.99
CA ARG A 127 -4.02 -12.83 10.57
C ARG A 127 -2.54 -12.69 10.28
N LEU A 128 -1.73 -13.40 11.05
CA LEU A 128 -0.28 -13.52 10.89
C LEU A 128 0.14 -14.96 10.61
N ASP A 129 -0.84 -15.87 10.52
CA ASP A 129 -0.63 -17.30 10.37
C ASP A 129 0.28 -17.60 9.19
N THR A 130 -0.01 -17.07 8.00
CA THR A 130 0.81 -17.26 6.79
C THR A 130 2.29 -16.93 6.98
N HIS A 131 2.60 -15.88 7.77
CA HIS A 131 4.00 -15.53 8.07
C HIS A 131 4.69 -16.66 8.86
N PHE A 132 4.08 -17.05 9.99
CA PHE A 132 4.70 -17.99 10.92
C PHE A 132 4.68 -19.41 10.41
N GLU A 133 3.61 -19.87 9.76
CA GLU A 133 3.54 -21.18 9.11
C GLU A 133 4.62 -21.33 8.03
N GLY A 134 4.84 -20.30 7.21
CA GLY A 134 5.92 -20.29 6.24
C GLY A 134 7.30 -20.42 6.90
N LEU A 135 7.55 -19.69 7.98
CA LEU A 135 8.83 -19.79 8.73
C LEU A 135 8.98 -21.13 9.44
N ILE A 136 7.90 -21.70 9.98
CA ILE A 136 7.89 -23.06 10.56
C ILE A 136 8.23 -24.10 9.48
N ASN A 137 7.67 -23.98 8.29
CA ASN A 137 7.98 -24.87 7.16
C ASN A 137 9.47 -24.82 6.78
N LEU A 138 10.14 -23.68 6.96
CA LEU A 138 11.59 -23.54 6.78
C LEU A 138 12.41 -24.08 7.98
N GLY A 139 11.75 -24.67 9.00
CA GLY A 139 12.39 -25.29 10.15
C GLY A 139 12.51 -24.40 11.39
N ALA A 140 11.88 -23.24 11.42
CA ALA A 140 11.90 -22.38 12.61
C ALA A 140 11.01 -22.94 13.72
N LYS A 141 11.45 -22.75 14.96
CA LYS A 141 10.63 -22.98 16.16
C LYS A 141 9.85 -21.72 16.46
N PHE A 142 8.54 -21.86 16.59
CA PHE A 142 7.62 -20.75 16.87
C PHE A 142 7.16 -20.78 18.33
N ASN A 143 7.07 -19.61 18.95
CA ASN A 143 6.47 -19.41 20.27
C ASN A 143 5.59 -18.15 20.28
N TYR A 144 4.49 -18.20 21.05
CA TYR A 144 3.60 -17.07 21.29
C TYR A 144 3.35 -16.89 22.78
N SER A 145 3.81 -15.75 23.31
CA SER A 145 3.47 -15.33 24.69
C SER A 145 2.10 -14.65 24.68
N ARG A 146 1.13 -15.26 25.39
CA ARG A 146 -0.22 -14.68 25.54
C ARG A 146 -0.24 -13.46 26.43
N GLU A 147 0.62 -13.41 27.44
CA GLU A 147 0.70 -12.31 28.40
C GLU A 147 1.16 -11.01 27.72
N ASP A 148 2.24 -11.11 26.94
CA ASP A 148 2.84 -9.97 26.25
C ASP A 148 2.26 -9.69 24.86
N HIS A 149 1.44 -10.61 24.33
CA HIS A 149 1.04 -10.65 22.92
C HIS A 149 2.24 -10.56 21.97
N PHE A 150 3.22 -11.43 22.20
CA PHE A 150 4.53 -11.39 21.56
C PHE A 150 4.78 -12.70 20.80
N TYR A 151 5.19 -12.58 19.55
CA TYR A 151 5.53 -13.68 18.67
C TYR A 151 7.04 -13.79 18.57
N SER A 152 7.59 -15.00 18.63
CA SER A 152 9.02 -15.24 18.43
C SER A 152 9.27 -16.50 17.59
N VAL A 153 10.34 -16.45 16.82
CA VAL A 153 10.83 -17.57 16.02
C VAL A 153 12.34 -17.70 16.19
N GLU A 154 12.80 -18.95 16.23
CA GLU A 154 14.22 -19.27 16.33
C GLU A 154 14.56 -20.44 15.42
N ALA A 155 15.72 -20.39 14.79
CA ALA A 155 16.28 -21.50 14.01
C ALA A 155 17.80 -21.48 14.09
N LYS A 156 18.42 -22.65 14.25
CA LYS A 156 19.87 -22.77 14.09
C LYS A 156 20.28 -22.69 12.63
N GLN A 157 19.43 -23.19 11.75
CA GLN A 157 19.58 -23.19 10.31
C GLN A 157 18.21 -23.29 9.69
N LEU A 158 17.97 -22.52 8.64
CA LEU A 158 16.77 -22.63 7.82
C LEU A 158 17.03 -23.58 6.67
N LEU A 159 16.02 -24.41 6.35
CA LEU A 159 16.07 -25.40 5.28
C LEU A 159 15.00 -25.08 4.24
N GLY A 160 15.36 -25.20 2.96
CA GLY A 160 14.41 -25.03 1.87
C GLY A 160 13.25 -26.03 1.98
N ALA A 161 12.04 -25.57 1.66
CA ALA A 161 10.83 -26.35 1.79
C ALA A 161 9.86 -26.05 0.63
N SER A 162 8.96 -27.01 0.35
CA SER A 162 7.83 -26.79 -0.55
C SER A 162 6.60 -26.48 0.27
N MET A 163 5.93 -25.36 0.00
CA MET A 163 4.78 -24.89 0.77
C MET A 163 3.68 -24.32 -0.13
N LEU A 164 2.44 -24.51 0.28
CA LEU A 164 1.25 -23.89 -0.27
C LEU A 164 0.73 -22.89 0.77
N LEU A 165 0.66 -21.60 0.42
CA LEU A 165 0.13 -20.59 1.31
C LEU A 165 -1.41 -20.59 1.29
N ASP A 166 -2.03 -20.48 2.46
CA ASP A 166 -3.49 -20.44 2.61
C ASP A 166 -4.11 -19.23 1.91
N GLU A 167 -3.37 -18.13 1.86
CA GLU A 167 -3.76 -16.90 1.16
C GLU A 167 -2.56 -16.30 0.42
N ALA A 168 -2.81 -15.58 -0.67
CA ALA A 168 -1.80 -14.81 -1.38
C ALA A 168 -1.43 -13.55 -0.56
N SER A 169 -0.87 -13.76 0.62
CA SER A 169 -0.48 -12.69 1.55
C SER A 169 0.78 -11.99 1.07
N VAL A 170 0.69 -10.69 0.76
CA VAL A 170 1.85 -9.90 0.30
C VAL A 170 2.96 -9.89 1.35
N THR A 171 2.63 -9.48 2.58
CA THR A 171 3.63 -9.38 3.66
C THR A 171 4.10 -10.74 4.15
N GLY A 172 3.22 -11.77 4.10
CA GLY A 172 3.58 -13.15 4.39
C GLY A 172 4.59 -13.69 3.37
N THR A 173 4.28 -13.53 2.07
CA THR A 173 5.20 -13.94 0.99
C THR A 173 6.53 -13.20 1.09
N ALA A 174 6.53 -11.88 1.29
CA ALA A 174 7.76 -11.09 1.44
C ALA A 174 8.63 -11.60 2.59
N ASN A 175 8.02 -11.89 3.73
CA ASN A 175 8.73 -12.39 4.93
C ASN A 175 9.35 -13.78 4.68
N ILE A 176 8.59 -14.68 4.05
CA ILE A 176 9.06 -16.02 3.69
C ILE A 176 10.17 -15.94 2.63
N VAL A 177 10.04 -15.10 1.61
CA VAL A 177 11.08 -14.87 0.60
C VAL A 177 12.37 -14.39 1.24
N MET A 178 12.30 -13.38 2.12
CA MET A 178 13.48 -12.85 2.83
C MET A 178 14.12 -13.89 3.75
N ALA A 179 13.36 -14.82 4.32
CA ALA A 179 13.90 -15.92 5.08
C ALA A 179 14.54 -17.00 4.18
N SER A 180 13.92 -17.29 3.04
CA SER A 180 14.32 -18.39 2.14
C SER A 180 15.61 -18.13 1.38
N VAL A 181 15.95 -16.86 1.09
CA VAL A 181 17.16 -16.52 0.31
C VAL A 181 18.46 -16.94 0.99
N LEU A 182 18.46 -17.14 2.31
CA LEU A 182 19.60 -17.64 3.08
C LEU A 182 19.36 -19.05 3.65
N ALA A 183 18.24 -19.72 3.32
CA ALA A 183 17.97 -21.09 3.73
C ALA A 183 18.77 -22.08 2.90
N GLU A 184 19.19 -23.20 3.48
CA GLU A 184 19.91 -24.24 2.73
C GLU A 184 18.96 -25.03 1.82
N GLY A 185 19.27 -25.11 0.52
CA GLY A 185 18.50 -25.88 -0.46
C GLY A 185 17.48 -25.06 -1.21
N MET A 186 16.44 -25.72 -1.72
CA MET A 186 15.42 -25.13 -2.59
C MET A 186 14.11 -24.88 -1.82
N THR A 187 13.60 -23.65 -1.87
CA THR A 187 12.26 -23.32 -1.40
C THR A 187 11.33 -23.14 -2.59
N THR A 188 10.14 -23.73 -2.53
CA THR A 188 9.06 -23.52 -3.50
C THR A 188 7.83 -23.01 -2.77
N ILE A 189 7.32 -21.85 -3.19
CA ILE A 189 6.14 -21.21 -2.60
C ILE A 189 5.03 -21.20 -3.64
N TYR A 190 3.94 -21.96 -3.38
CA TYR A 190 2.71 -21.93 -4.15
C TYR A 190 1.73 -20.94 -3.52
N ASN A 191 0.87 -20.32 -4.35
CA ASN A 191 -0.05 -19.28 -3.96
C ASN A 191 0.68 -18.06 -3.35
N ALA A 192 1.89 -17.79 -3.83
CA ALA A 192 2.63 -16.58 -3.49
C ALA A 192 1.90 -15.33 -3.99
N ALA A 193 1.96 -14.24 -3.23
CA ALA A 193 1.59 -12.93 -3.75
C ALA A 193 2.53 -12.52 -4.89
N CYS A 194 2.05 -11.74 -5.84
CA CYS A 194 2.84 -11.34 -7.01
C CYS A 194 2.62 -9.86 -7.40
N GLU A 195 2.21 -9.04 -6.46
CA GLU A 195 2.08 -7.60 -6.61
C GLU A 195 3.41 -6.93 -7.04
N PRO A 196 3.37 -5.82 -7.78
CA PRO A 196 4.56 -5.12 -8.27
C PRO A 196 5.62 -4.88 -7.20
N TYR A 197 5.23 -4.44 -6.01
CA TYR A 197 6.15 -4.18 -4.90
C TYR A 197 6.82 -5.45 -4.34
N LEU A 198 6.17 -6.62 -4.43
CA LEU A 198 6.83 -7.90 -4.10
C LEU A 198 7.78 -8.34 -5.21
N GLN A 199 7.40 -8.11 -6.49
CA GLN A 199 8.30 -8.36 -7.62
C GLN A 199 9.59 -7.55 -7.46
N GLN A 200 9.49 -6.27 -7.07
CA GLN A 200 10.64 -5.40 -6.85
C GLN A 200 11.54 -5.88 -5.70
N LEU A 201 10.95 -6.37 -4.60
CA LEU A 201 11.72 -7.03 -3.54
C LEU A 201 12.52 -8.21 -4.10
N CYS A 202 11.89 -9.11 -4.85
CA CYS A 202 12.57 -10.26 -5.44
C CYS A 202 13.66 -9.86 -6.43
N LEU A 203 13.42 -8.84 -7.27
CA LEU A 203 14.40 -8.31 -8.20
C LEU A 203 15.59 -7.65 -7.48
N MET A 204 15.34 -6.90 -6.40
CA MET A 204 16.39 -6.34 -5.56
C MET A 204 17.24 -7.45 -4.93
N LEU A 205 16.60 -8.46 -4.34
CA LEU A 205 17.30 -9.61 -3.75
C LEU A 205 18.15 -10.36 -4.79
N ASN A 206 17.66 -10.54 -6.02
CA ASN A 206 18.45 -11.14 -7.10
C ASN A 206 19.69 -10.29 -7.48
N ARG A 207 19.57 -8.94 -7.48
CA ARG A 207 20.74 -8.08 -7.65
C ARG A 207 21.72 -8.17 -6.47
N MET A 208 21.24 -8.48 -5.27
CA MET A 208 22.07 -8.77 -4.10
C MET A 208 22.75 -10.15 -4.16
N GLY A 209 22.42 -10.97 -5.15
CA GLY A 209 23.02 -12.32 -5.33
C GLY A 209 22.09 -13.48 -4.98
N ALA A 210 20.83 -13.24 -4.61
CA ALA A 210 19.84 -14.30 -4.44
C ALA A 210 19.49 -14.96 -5.79
N LYS A 211 18.87 -16.14 -5.72
CA LYS A 211 18.45 -16.92 -6.88
C LYS A 211 16.96 -17.20 -6.80
N ILE A 212 16.17 -16.20 -7.18
CA ILE A 212 14.70 -16.25 -7.19
C ILE A 212 14.21 -16.32 -8.63
N SER A 213 13.32 -17.26 -8.91
CA SER A 213 12.63 -17.39 -10.21
C SER A 213 11.12 -17.49 -10.01
N GLY A 214 10.35 -17.27 -11.11
CA GLY A 214 8.89 -17.20 -11.05
C GLY A 214 8.35 -15.83 -10.61
N ILE A 215 9.20 -14.79 -10.60
CA ILE A 215 8.83 -13.43 -10.21
C ILE A 215 7.68 -12.95 -11.09
N GLY A 216 6.64 -12.36 -10.49
CA GLY A 216 5.43 -11.94 -11.17
C GLY A 216 4.38 -13.04 -11.36
N SER A 217 4.63 -14.24 -10.82
CA SER A 217 3.66 -15.33 -10.78
C SER A 217 3.36 -15.76 -9.33
N ASN A 218 2.34 -16.57 -9.15
CA ASN A 218 1.97 -17.13 -7.84
C ASN A 218 2.80 -18.36 -7.46
N LEU A 219 3.85 -18.69 -8.22
CA LEU A 219 4.78 -19.76 -7.96
C LEU A 219 6.21 -19.22 -7.94
N LEU A 220 6.79 -19.10 -6.75
CA LEU A 220 8.17 -18.70 -6.57
C LEU A 220 9.06 -19.91 -6.26
N LYS A 221 10.26 -19.92 -6.85
CA LYS A 221 11.32 -20.89 -6.51
C LYS A 221 12.56 -20.11 -6.10
N ILE A 222 13.15 -20.48 -4.97
CA ILE A 222 14.26 -19.77 -4.34
C ILE A 222 15.32 -20.80 -3.99
N GLU A 223 16.49 -20.70 -4.63
CA GLU A 223 17.68 -21.45 -4.22
C GLU A 223 18.45 -20.60 -3.22
N GLY A 224 18.59 -21.09 -1.99
CA GLY A 224 19.27 -20.37 -0.94
C GLY A 224 20.76 -20.18 -1.23
N VAL A 225 21.29 -19.04 -0.76
CA VAL A 225 22.70 -18.66 -0.93
C VAL A 225 23.37 -18.45 0.43
N LYS A 226 24.69 -18.51 0.49
CA LYS A 226 25.44 -18.35 1.75
C LYS A 226 25.45 -16.91 2.27
N GLU A 227 25.44 -15.95 1.37
CA GLU A 227 25.50 -14.51 1.67
C GLU A 227 24.87 -13.68 0.56
N LEU A 228 24.42 -12.49 0.91
CA LEU A 228 23.95 -11.47 -0.02
C LEU A 228 24.88 -10.25 0.03
N LYS A 229 24.98 -9.53 -1.07
CA LYS A 229 25.81 -8.33 -1.24
C LYS A 229 24.98 -7.06 -1.21
N GLY A 230 25.66 -5.92 -1.11
CA GLY A 230 25.06 -4.61 -1.28
C GLY A 230 24.53 -4.39 -2.69
N THR A 231 23.58 -3.46 -2.84
CA THR A 231 23.02 -3.09 -4.15
C THR A 231 22.45 -1.67 -4.11
N ASP A 232 22.11 -1.16 -5.31
CA ASP A 232 21.29 0.03 -5.47
C ASP A 232 19.89 -0.37 -5.91
N HIS A 233 18.87 0.35 -5.40
CA HIS A 233 17.48 0.12 -5.73
C HIS A 233 16.71 1.44 -5.80
N THR A 234 15.88 1.61 -6.83
CA THR A 234 14.93 2.70 -6.95
C THR A 234 13.52 2.16 -6.79
N VAL A 235 12.82 2.68 -5.79
CA VAL A 235 11.42 2.32 -5.50
C VAL A 235 10.50 2.79 -6.62
N LEU A 236 9.56 1.94 -7.03
CA LEU A 236 8.55 2.28 -8.04
C LEU A 236 7.69 3.47 -7.58
N PRO A 237 7.09 4.23 -8.51
CA PRO A 237 6.01 5.15 -8.19
C PRO A 237 4.83 4.39 -7.58
N ASP A 238 4.15 4.99 -6.60
CA ASP A 238 3.04 4.34 -5.88
C ASP A 238 1.79 4.23 -6.77
N MET A 239 1.50 3.03 -7.26
CA MET A 239 0.33 2.77 -8.10
C MET A 239 -1.01 3.11 -7.42
N VAL A 240 -1.06 3.07 -6.08
CA VAL A 240 -2.28 3.44 -5.33
C VAL A 240 -2.43 4.94 -5.30
N GLU A 241 -1.34 5.69 -5.17
CA GLU A 241 -1.36 7.14 -5.29
C GLU A 241 -1.74 7.57 -6.72
N ILE A 242 -1.19 6.91 -7.75
CA ILE A 242 -1.55 7.15 -9.15
C ILE A 242 -3.07 6.99 -9.35
N GLY A 243 -3.65 5.89 -8.87
CA GLY A 243 -5.11 5.69 -8.91
C GLY A 243 -5.88 6.77 -8.16
N SER A 244 -5.34 7.28 -7.05
CA SER A 244 -5.96 8.38 -6.30
C SER A 244 -5.98 9.69 -7.10
N TRP A 245 -4.89 10.00 -7.84
CA TRP A 245 -4.83 11.18 -8.72
C TRP A 245 -5.75 11.06 -9.94
N ILE A 246 -5.92 9.86 -10.52
CA ILE A 246 -6.92 9.62 -11.56
C ILE A 246 -8.31 9.93 -11.00
N GLY A 247 -8.63 9.41 -9.82
CA GLY A 247 -9.90 9.65 -9.14
C GLY A 247 -10.13 11.13 -8.79
N LEU A 248 -9.10 11.84 -8.37
CA LEU A 248 -9.15 13.29 -8.10
C LEU A 248 -9.48 14.06 -9.37
N ALA A 249 -8.76 13.81 -10.49
CA ALA A 249 -9.00 14.44 -11.76
C ALA A 249 -10.45 14.25 -12.23
N ALA A 250 -10.95 13.02 -12.13
CA ALA A 250 -12.30 12.65 -12.50
C ALA A 250 -13.35 13.44 -11.71
N LEU A 251 -13.27 13.37 -10.38
CA LEU A 251 -14.29 13.90 -9.49
C LEU A 251 -14.34 15.44 -9.50
N THR A 252 -13.18 16.10 -9.65
CA THR A 252 -13.07 17.56 -9.76
C THR A 252 -13.20 18.07 -11.20
N ARG A 253 -13.46 17.18 -12.17
CA ARG A 253 -13.53 17.50 -13.62
C ARG A 253 -12.30 18.26 -14.12
N SER A 254 -11.15 17.88 -13.65
CA SER A 254 -9.86 18.53 -13.84
C SER A 254 -9.07 17.90 -14.97
N GLU A 255 -8.21 18.71 -15.63
CA GLU A 255 -7.21 18.24 -16.56
C GLU A 255 -5.89 18.05 -15.81
N LEU A 256 -5.43 16.81 -15.65
CA LEU A 256 -4.19 16.50 -14.95
C LEU A 256 -3.29 15.57 -15.76
N THR A 257 -1.97 15.79 -15.64
CA THR A 257 -0.95 14.87 -16.12
C THR A 257 -0.23 14.26 -14.92
N ILE A 258 -0.27 12.93 -14.82
CA ILE A 258 0.44 12.17 -13.80
C ILE A 258 1.73 11.66 -14.42
N LYS A 259 2.88 12.14 -13.90
CA LYS A 259 4.20 11.93 -14.50
C LYS A 259 4.85 10.62 -14.05
N ASN A 260 5.64 10.01 -14.93
CA ASN A 260 6.53 8.88 -14.60
C ASN A 260 5.82 7.75 -13.85
N VAL A 261 4.71 7.23 -14.40
CA VAL A 261 3.82 6.29 -13.70
C VAL A 261 4.32 4.84 -13.71
N ASN A 262 5.28 4.52 -14.57
CA ASN A 262 5.74 3.16 -14.83
C ASN A 262 4.58 2.22 -15.22
N TRP A 263 4.09 2.39 -16.44
CA TRP A 263 2.87 1.75 -16.97
C TRP A 263 2.83 0.23 -16.79
N GLU A 264 3.97 -0.43 -16.86
CA GLU A 264 4.09 -1.88 -16.78
C GLU A 264 3.52 -2.42 -15.44
N TYR A 265 3.59 -1.61 -14.37
CA TYR A 265 3.19 -2.00 -13.03
C TYR A 265 1.82 -1.46 -12.59
N LEU A 266 1.02 -0.88 -13.50
CA LEU A 266 -0.31 -0.38 -13.17
C LEU A 266 -1.42 -1.45 -13.22
N GLY A 267 -1.19 -2.56 -13.93
CA GLY A 267 -2.13 -3.67 -14.06
C GLY A 267 -3.53 -3.22 -14.50
N GLN A 268 -4.55 -3.57 -13.72
CA GLN A 268 -5.95 -3.26 -14.03
C GLN A 268 -6.37 -1.81 -13.73
N ILE A 269 -5.53 -1.00 -13.09
CA ILE A 269 -5.92 0.34 -12.62
C ILE A 269 -6.49 1.19 -13.76
N PRO A 270 -5.78 1.44 -14.89
CA PRO A 270 -6.33 2.26 -15.96
C PRO A 270 -7.64 1.70 -16.56
N ASN A 271 -7.73 0.38 -16.67
CA ASN A 271 -8.90 -0.27 -17.26
C ASN A 271 -10.16 -0.15 -16.41
N VAL A 272 -10.03 -0.25 -15.07
CA VAL A 272 -11.16 -0.07 -14.17
C VAL A 272 -11.68 1.35 -14.22
N PHE A 273 -10.81 2.37 -14.28
CA PHE A 273 -11.24 3.76 -14.47
C PHE A 273 -11.90 3.99 -15.83
N ARG A 274 -11.40 3.36 -16.92
CA ARG A 274 -12.06 3.41 -18.23
C ARG A 274 -13.46 2.80 -18.21
N LYS A 275 -13.70 1.73 -17.43
CA LYS A 275 -15.05 1.15 -17.23
C LYS A 275 -16.00 2.10 -16.50
N LEU A 276 -15.48 3.03 -15.70
CA LEU A 276 -16.30 4.10 -15.14
C LEU A 276 -16.62 5.22 -16.15
N GLY A 277 -16.13 5.11 -17.38
CA GLY A 277 -16.32 6.10 -18.45
C GLY A 277 -15.24 7.15 -18.55
N LEU A 278 -14.13 7.01 -17.82
CA LEU A 278 -13.03 7.98 -17.85
C LEU A 278 -12.11 7.77 -19.05
N THR A 279 -11.66 8.85 -19.61
CA THR A 279 -10.55 8.86 -20.57
C THR A 279 -9.23 8.85 -19.78
N VAL A 280 -8.47 7.80 -19.95
CA VAL A 280 -7.15 7.62 -19.34
C VAL A 280 -6.15 7.38 -20.47
N GLU A 281 -5.43 8.44 -20.85
CA GLU A 281 -4.51 8.42 -22.00
C GLU A 281 -3.09 8.12 -21.54
N LYS A 282 -2.43 7.22 -22.29
CA LYS A 282 -1.00 6.98 -22.13
C LYS A 282 -0.24 7.98 -22.99
N GLN A 283 0.66 8.75 -22.39
CA GLN A 283 1.59 9.65 -23.06
C GLN A 283 3.01 9.30 -22.62
N ASP A 284 3.71 8.48 -23.39
CA ASP A 284 4.98 7.85 -23.02
C ASP A 284 4.87 7.09 -21.68
N ASP A 285 5.53 7.55 -20.62
CA ASP A 285 5.43 7.00 -19.27
C ASP A 285 4.52 7.83 -18.35
N ASP A 286 3.72 8.74 -18.89
CA ASP A 286 2.76 9.58 -18.17
C ASP A 286 1.33 9.13 -18.40
N ILE A 287 0.43 9.52 -17.50
CA ILE A 287 -1.02 9.45 -17.67
C ILE A 287 -1.56 10.85 -17.86
N HIS A 288 -2.26 11.08 -18.97
CA HIS A 288 -3.06 12.27 -19.16
C HIS A 288 -4.54 11.98 -18.94
N ILE A 289 -5.19 12.78 -18.09
CA ILE A 289 -6.62 12.74 -17.82
C ILE A 289 -7.19 14.07 -18.31
N PRO A 290 -7.96 14.10 -19.42
CA PRO A 290 -8.62 15.31 -19.87
C PRO A 290 -9.75 15.71 -18.91
N ALA A 291 -10.12 16.98 -18.93
CA ALA A 291 -11.27 17.46 -18.16
C ALA A 291 -12.58 16.81 -18.66
N HIS A 292 -13.26 16.11 -17.78
CA HIS A 292 -14.55 15.47 -18.08
C HIS A 292 -15.71 16.47 -17.79
N THR A 293 -15.75 17.59 -18.53
CA THR A 293 -16.71 18.68 -18.31
C THR A 293 -18.16 18.24 -18.44
N ASP A 294 -18.43 17.31 -19.37
CA ASP A 294 -19.77 16.74 -19.61
C ASP A 294 -20.08 15.53 -18.73
N GLY A 295 -19.17 15.22 -17.80
CA GLY A 295 -19.25 14.05 -16.94
C GLY A 295 -18.74 12.78 -17.62
N TYR A 296 -18.99 11.65 -16.98
CA TYR A 296 -18.62 10.31 -17.45
C TYR A 296 -19.71 9.29 -17.10
N GLU A 297 -19.77 8.20 -17.86
CA GLU A 297 -20.85 7.20 -17.77
C GLU A 297 -20.26 5.79 -17.54
N ILE A 298 -20.81 5.10 -16.53
CA ILE A 298 -20.41 3.74 -16.18
C ILE A 298 -20.80 2.80 -17.32
N GLN A 299 -19.84 2.03 -17.81
CA GLN A 299 -20.04 1.02 -18.85
C GLN A 299 -20.62 -0.24 -18.23
N ASN A 300 -21.82 -0.63 -18.67
CA ASN A 300 -22.39 -1.93 -18.31
C ASN A 300 -21.59 -3.08 -18.94
N TYR A 301 -21.81 -4.31 -18.45
CA TYR A 301 -21.31 -5.51 -19.11
C TYR A 301 -21.89 -5.66 -20.53
N ILE A 302 -21.30 -6.53 -21.33
CA ILE A 302 -21.69 -6.75 -22.74
C ILE A 302 -23.17 -7.17 -22.85
N ASP A 303 -23.70 -7.85 -21.86
CA ASP A 303 -25.11 -8.27 -21.78
C ASP A 303 -26.05 -7.19 -21.21
N GLY A 304 -25.54 -5.98 -20.94
CA GLY A 304 -26.30 -4.87 -20.36
C GLY A 304 -26.45 -4.94 -18.84
N SER A 305 -25.91 -5.95 -18.17
CA SER A 305 -25.96 -6.05 -16.71
C SER A 305 -25.06 -4.99 -16.02
N ILE A 306 -25.41 -4.65 -14.78
CA ILE A 306 -24.72 -3.61 -14.00
C ILE A 306 -23.28 -4.02 -13.71
N LEU A 307 -22.35 -3.10 -13.94
CA LEU A 307 -20.92 -3.28 -13.65
C LEU A 307 -20.69 -3.61 -12.18
N THR A 308 -19.89 -4.64 -11.92
CA THR A 308 -19.35 -4.95 -10.61
C THR A 308 -17.84 -4.76 -10.63
N VAL A 309 -17.31 -3.94 -9.70
CA VAL A 309 -15.86 -3.84 -9.45
C VAL A 309 -15.57 -4.53 -8.13
N ALA A 310 -14.73 -5.56 -8.20
CA ALA A 310 -14.31 -6.34 -7.04
C ALA A 310 -12.78 -6.33 -6.93
N ASP A 311 -12.28 -6.31 -5.70
CA ASP A 311 -10.85 -6.53 -5.45
C ASP A 311 -10.47 -8.00 -5.56
N ALA A 312 -9.21 -8.22 -5.90
CA ALA A 312 -8.58 -9.53 -5.94
C ALA A 312 -7.06 -9.39 -5.81
N PRO A 313 -6.34 -10.46 -5.41
CA PRO A 313 -4.89 -10.51 -5.51
C PRO A 313 -4.42 -10.17 -6.93
N TRP A 314 -3.25 -9.58 -7.04
CA TRP A 314 -2.64 -9.23 -8.33
C TRP A 314 -2.58 -10.45 -9.28
N PRO A 315 -2.87 -10.29 -10.59
CA PRO A 315 -3.11 -9.03 -11.31
C PRO A 315 -4.57 -8.54 -11.28
N GLY A 316 -5.38 -8.98 -10.32
CA GLY A 316 -6.70 -8.41 -10.08
C GLY A 316 -6.64 -6.96 -9.59
N PHE A 317 -7.81 -6.35 -9.40
CA PHE A 317 -7.88 -4.96 -8.96
C PHE A 317 -7.52 -4.83 -7.47
N THR A 318 -6.61 -3.90 -7.17
CA THR A 318 -6.11 -3.72 -5.80
C THR A 318 -7.19 -3.27 -4.81
N PRO A 319 -7.29 -3.89 -3.61
CA PRO A 319 -8.26 -3.50 -2.59
C PRO A 319 -8.06 -2.05 -2.10
N ASP A 320 -6.86 -1.50 -2.24
CA ASP A 320 -6.49 -0.17 -1.76
C ASP A 320 -7.12 0.97 -2.60
N LEU A 321 -7.63 0.68 -3.79
CA LEU A 321 -8.29 1.66 -4.67
C LEU A 321 -9.81 1.52 -4.74
N LEU A 322 -10.42 0.50 -4.12
CA LEU A 322 -11.88 0.37 -4.16
C LEU A 322 -12.62 1.57 -3.57
N SER A 323 -12.07 2.18 -2.51
CA SER A 323 -12.63 3.39 -1.92
C SER A 323 -12.59 4.58 -2.88
N ILE A 324 -11.55 4.70 -3.72
CA ILE A 324 -11.45 5.73 -4.78
C ILE A 324 -12.48 5.47 -5.86
N ILE A 325 -12.58 4.23 -6.36
CA ILE A 325 -13.58 3.84 -7.38
C ILE A 325 -14.99 4.14 -6.88
N LEU A 326 -15.28 3.84 -5.61
CA LEU A 326 -16.56 4.11 -4.99
C LEU A 326 -16.88 5.62 -5.00
N VAL A 327 -15.95 6.46 -4.58
CA VAL A 327 -16.13 7.92 -4.56
C VAL A 327 -16.30 8.46 -5.99
N VAL A 328 -15.48 8.03 -6.95
CA VAL A 328 -15.60 8.42 -8.35
C VAL A 328 -16.97 8.05 -8.93
N ALA A 329 -17.48 6.87 -8.60
CA ALA A 329 -18.79 6.40 -9.05
C ALA A 329 -19.96 7.27 -8.54
N THR A 330 -19.81 7.99 -7.40
CA THR A 330 -20.89 8.85 -6.87
C THR A 330 -21.31 9.95 -7.84
N GLN A 331 -20.42 10.39 -8.72
CA GLN A 331 -20.71 11.46 -9.70
C GLN A 331 -20.94 10.92 -11.13
N ALA A 332 -20.62 9.67 -11.42
CA ALA A 332 -20.84 9.07 -12.74
C ALA A 332 -22.33 9.02 -13.12
N ARG A 333 -22.67 8.91 -14.42
CA ARG A 333 -23.97 8.43 -14.84
C ARG A 333 -24.02 6.92 -14.72
N GLY A 334 -25.15 6.37 -14.20
CA GLY A 334 -25.36 4.93 -14.07
C GLY A 334 -25.19 4.40 -12.65
N SER A 335 -25.12 3.11 -12.54
CA SER A 335 -25.03 2.39 -11.27
C SER A 335 -23.91 1.35 -11.29
N ILE A 336 -23.32 1.09 -10.12
CA ILE A 336 -22.24 0.12 -9.97
C ILE A 336 -22.38 -0.63 -8.64
N LEU A 337 -21.96 -1.88 -8.62
CA LEU A 337 -21.74 -2.65 -7.40
C LEU A 337 -20.25 -2.68 -7.07
N ILE A 338 -19.89 -2.21 -5.90
CA ILE A 338 -18.55 -2.40 -5.33
C ILE A 338 -18.55 -3.63 -4.44
N HIS A 339 -17.60 -4.53 -4.64
CA HIS A 339 -17.47 -5.76 -3.87
C HIS A 339 -16.08 -5.88 -3.27
N GLN A 340 -15.94 -5.54 -1.99
CA GLN A 340 -14.71 -5.66 -1.20
C GLN A 340 -14.61 -7.09 -0.66
N LYS A 341 -13.80 -7.95 -1.32
CA LYS A 341 -13.64 -9.37 -0.95
C LYS A 341 -12.58 -9.61 0.10
N MET A 342 -11.50 -8.82 0.08
CA MET A 342 -10.30 -9.11 0.84
C MET A 342 -10.30 -8.55 2.28
N PHE A 343 -11.19 -7.58 2.59
CA PHE A 343 -11.25 -6.94 3.91
C PHE A 343 -12.70 -6.72 4.38
N GLU A 344 -12.94 -6.91 5.68
CA GLU A 344 -14.29 -6.93 6.25
C GLU A 344 -14.87 -5.55 6.57
N SER A 345 -14.02 -4.51 6.73
CA SER A 345 -14.46 -3.24 7.34
C SER A 345 -14.09 -1.99 6.51
N ARG A 346 -13.71 -2.15 5.24
CA ARG A 346 -13.26 -1.02 4.42
C ARG A 346 -14.40 -0.16 3.86
N LEU A 347 -15.64 -0.63 3.86
CA LEU A 347 -16.78 0.11 3.29
C LEU A 347 -17.53 0.97 4.32
N PHE A 348 -17.20 0.91 5.60
CA PHE A 348 -17.94 1.66 6.64
C PHE A 348 -17.79 3.19 6.52
N PHE A 349 -16.78 3.70 5.81
CA PHE A 349 -16.67 5.14 5.55
C PHE A 349 -17.76 5.68 4.63
N THR A 350 -18.54 4.81 3.94
CA THR A 350 -19.62 5.22 3.04
C THR A 350 -20.69 6.05 3.73
N ASP A 351 -20.91 5.86 5.04
CA ASP A 351 -21.82 6.70 5.83
C ASP A 351 -21.47 8.19 5.68
N LYS A 352 -20.17 8.52 5.64
CA LYS A 352 -19.70 9.91 5.45
C LYS A 352 -20.02 10.45 4.07
N LEU A 353 -19.96 9.62 3.05
CA LEU A 353 -20.36 10.01 1.70
C LEU A 353 -21.88 10.17 1.58
N ILE A 354 -22.66 9.34 2.27
CA ILE A 354 -24.13 9.49 2.37
C ILE A 354 -24.47 10.82 3.05
N ASP A 355 -23.78 11.19 4.14
CA ASP A 355 -23.92 12.50 4.78
C ASP A 355 -23.62 13.66 3.83
N MET A 356 -22.69 13.48 2.86
CA MET A 356 -22.39 14.42 1.79
C MET A 356 -23.42 14.39 0.65
N GLY A 357 -24.42 13.53 0.70
CA GLY A 357 -25.50 13.43 -0.29
C GLY A 357 -25.32 12.33 -1.34
N ALA A 358 -24.31 11.47 -1.23
CA ALA A 358 -24.11 10.36 -2.17
C ALA A 358 -25.26 9.33 -2.07
N LYS A 359 -25.67 8.78 -3.21
CA LYS A 359 -26.72 7.74 -3.29
C LYS A 359 -26.08 6.35 -3.20
N ILE A 360 -25.86 5.89 -1.98
CA ILE A 360 -25.20 4.61 -1.69
C ILE A 360 -26.12 3.72 -0.86
N ILE A 361 -26.20 2.44 -1.22
CA ILE A 361 -26.81 1.40 -0.41
C ILE A 361 -25.69 0.46 0.04
N LEU A 362 -25.38 0.46 1.33
CA LEU A 362 -24.48 -0.51 1.92
C LEU A 362 -25.28 -1.82 2.11
N CYS A 363 -25.04 -2.79 1.22
CA CYS A 363 -25.77 -4.05 1.22
C CYS A 363 -25.36 -4.96 2.40
N ASP A 364 -24.06 -5.00 2.67
CA ASP A 364 -23.42 -5.72 3.75
C ASP A 364 -21.98 -5.17 3.97
N PRO A 365 -21.17 -5.69 4.91
CA PRO A 365 -19.81 -5.21 5.14
C PRO A 365 -18.88 -5.27 3.92
N HIS A 366 -19.24 -6.07 2.91
CA HIS A 366 -18.41 -6.33 1.73
C HIS A 366 -18.96 -5.70 0.44
N ARG A 367 -20.23 -5.28 0.40
CA ARG A 367 -20.86 -4.82 -0.83
C ARG A 367 -21.62 -3.52 -0.66
N ALA A 368 -21.38 -2.61 -1.58
CA ALA A 368 -22.11 -1.35 -1.67
C ALA A 368 -22.59 -1.12 -3.12
N SER A 369 -23.85 -0.75 -3.28
CA SER A 369 -24.41 -0.30 -4.55
C SER A 369 -24.42 1.22 -4.60
N ILE A 370 -23.88 1.80 -5.65
CA ILE A 370 -23.78 3.23 -5.87
C ILE A 370 -24.62 3.60 -7.08
N ILE A 371 -25.48 4.62 -6.93
CA ILE A 371 -26.20 5.27 -8.00
C ILE A 371 -25.56 6.64 -8.17
N GLY A 372 -24.85 6.86 -9.26
CA GLY A 372 -24.17 8.12 -9.49
C GLY A 372 -25.10 9.28 -9.78
N HIS A 373 -24.67 10.49 -9.51
CA HIS A 373 -25.44 11.73 -9.71
C HIS A 373 -25.44 12.21 -11.17
N GLY A 374 -24.57 11.67 -12.04
CA GLY A 374 -24.43 12.13 -13.43
C GLY A 374 -23.99 13.60 -13.55
N PHE A 375 -23.38 14.15 -12.50
CA PHE A 375 -23.07 15.57 -12.34
C PHE A 375 -24.27 16.51 -12.38
N GLU A 376 -25.49 16.01 -12.22
CA GLU A 376 -26.71 16.81 -12.09
C GLU A 376 -26.80 17.49 -10.71
N SER A 377 -26.13 16.92 -9.71
CA SER A 377 -25.96 17.49 -8.36
C SER A 377 -24.58 17.16 -7.82
N SER A 378 -24.01 18.09 -7.04
CA SER A 378 -22.71 17.93 -6.41
C SER A 378 -22.83 17.31 -5.02
N LEU A 379 -21.75 16.68 -4.54
CA LEU A 379 -21.61 16.39 -3.11
C LEU A 379 -21.58 17.69 -2.30
N LYS A 380 -22.08 17.64 -1.08
CA LYS A 380 -22.11 18.80 -0.17
C LYS A 380 -20.96 18.75 0.81
N ALA A 381 -20.44 19.92 1.16
CA ALA A 381 -19.44 20.05 2.20
C ALA A 381 -19.89 19.45 3.53
N ALA A 382 -18.96 18.86 4.26
CA ALA A 382 -19.25 18.20 5.54
C ALA A 382 -18.04 18.25 6.49
N THR A 383 -18.32 17.99 7.78
CA THR A 383 -17.29 17.70 8.77
C THR A 383 -17.06 16.19 8.84
N LEU A 384 -15.87 15.77 8.50
CA LEU A 384 -15.48 14.38 8.31
C LEU A 384 -14.36 13.99 9.27
N THR A 385 -14.17 12.68 9.48
CA THR A 385 -13.05 12.14 10.25
C THR A 385 -12.42 11.02 9.44
N SER A 386 -11.10 11.09 9.18
CA SER A 386 -10.36 10.05 8.48
C SER A 386 -10.23 8.80 9.37
N PRO A 387 -10.82 7.64 9.00
CA PRO A 387 -10.73 6.43 9.81
C PRO A 387 -9.42 5.67 9.58
N ASP A 388 -8.89 5.73 8.37
CA ASP A 388 -7.66 5.07 7.92
C ASP A 388 -7.08 5.81 6.69
N ILE A 389 -5.95 5.33 6.15
CA ILE A 389 -5.24 5.95 5.02
C ILE A 389 -6.13 6.03 3.77
N ARG A 390 -6.81 4.93 3.41
CA ARG A 390 -7.48 4.77 2.11
C ARG A 390 -8.85 5.42 2.09
N ALA A 391 -9.61 5.27 3.15
CA ALA A 391 -10.85 6.02 3.35
C ALA A 391 -10.56 7.52 3.49
N GLY A 392 -9.49 7.88 4.20
CA GLY A 392 -9.07 9.28 4.38
C GLY A 392 -8.82 10.02 3.08
N ILE A 393 -8.01 9.44 2.17
CA ILE A 393 -7.77 10.07 0.85
C ILE A 393 -9.04 10.11 0.00
N SER A 394 -9.90 9.10 0.09
CA SER A 394 -11.17 9.08 -0.65
C SER A 394 -12.11 10.19 -0.16
N LEU A 395 -12.19 10.42 1.15
CA LEU A 395 -12.94 11.53 1.73
C LEU A 395 -12.33 12.89 1.38
N LEU A 396 -11.00 12.98 1.28
CA LEU A 396 -10.31 14.20 0.83
C LEU A 396 -10.68 14.54 -0.63
N ILE A 397 -10.66 13.54 -1.51
CA ILE A 397 -11.07 13.71 -2.92
C ILE A 397 -12.55 14.10 -3.01
N ALA A 398 -13.44 13.48 -2.22
CA ALA A 398 -14.83 13.85 -2.13
C ALA A 398 -15.01 15.31 -1.67
N ALA A 399 -14.28 15.73 -0.64
CA ALA A 399 -14.32 17.10 -0.13
C ALA A 399 -13.81 18.13 -1.14
N LEU A 400 -12.76 17.81 -1.92
CA LEU A 400 -12.25 18.68 -2.99
C LEU A 400 -13.26 18.89 -4.13
N SER A 401 -14.15 17.91 -4.37
CA SER A 401 -15.20 18.00 -5.37
C SER A 401 -16.52 18.61 -4.86
N ALA A 402 -16.73 18.63 -3.54
CA ALA A 402 -17.97 19.05 -2.92
C ALA A 402 -18.15 20.58 -2.99
N GLU A 403 -19.39 21.06 -3.03
CA GLU A 403 -19.69 22.47 -2.90
C GLU A 403 -19.57 22.94 -1.45
N GLY A 404 -18.77 24.01 -1.23
CA GLY A 404 -18.56 24.66 0.07
C GLY A 404 -17.32 24.18 0.82
N THR A 405 -17.23 24.55 2.10
CA THR A 405 -16.06 24.31 2.95
C THR A 405 -16.22 23.05 3.78
N SER A 406 -15.38 22.06 3.54
CA SER A 406 -15.30 20.82 4.33
C SER A 406 -14.17 20.87 5.35
N THR A 407 -14.38 20.17 6.48
CA THR A 407 -13.33 19.93 7.48
C THR A 407 -13.08 18.42 7.63
N ILE A 408 -11.82 17.99 7.55
CA ILE A 408 -11.43 16.59 7.78
C ILE A 408 -10.52 16.52 9.00
N HIS A 409 -10.97 15.81 10.02
CA HIS A 409 -10.19 15.52 11.24
C HIS A 409 -9.35 14.25 11.11
N ASN A 410 -8.39 14.06 12.04
CA ASN A 410 -7.51 12.87 12.12
C ASN A 410 -6.70 12.64 10.84
N ILE A 411 -6.15 13.74 10.31
CA ILE A 411 -5.43 13.76 9.03
C ILE A 411 -4.08 13.03 9.08
N GLU A 412 -3.58 12.75 10.27
CA GLU A 412 -2.38 11.93 10.48
C GLU A 412 -2.53 10.54 9.85
N GLN A 413 -3.77 10.05 9.69
CA GLN A 413 -4.01 8.80 8.93
C GLN A 413 -3.65 8.97 7.46
N ILE A 414 -3.93 10.13 6.85
CA ILE A 414 -3.57 10.42 5.45
C ILE A 414 -2.04 10.57 5.32
N ASP A 415 -1.39 11.26 6.26
CA ASP A 415 0.06 11.48 6.29
C ASP A 415 0.87 10.17 6.43
N ARG A 416 0.25 9.08 6.88
CA ARG A 416 0.85 7.76 6.90
C ARG A 416 1.08 7.17 5.51
N GLY A 417 0.39 7.68 4.51
CA GLY A 417 0.40 7.13 3.15
C GLY A 417 0.64 8.12 2.03
N TYR A 418 0.53 9.42 2.28
CA TYR A 418 0.64 10.47 1.27
C TYR A 418 1.61 11.57 1.72
N GLU A 419 2.69 11.73 0.97
CA GLU A 419 3.74 12.71 1.24
C GLU A 419 3.29 14.11 0.87
N LYS A 420 3.50 15.10 1.77
CA LYS A 420 3.28 16.53 1.50
C LYS A 420 1.98 16.82 0.72
N ILE A 421 0.90 16.14 1.16
CA ILE A 421 -0.37 16.12 0.40
C ILE A 421 -0.94 17.53 0.19
N VAL A 422 -0.82 18.42 1.17
CA VAL A 422 -1.34 19.79 1.10
C VAL A 422 -0.60 20.59 0.03
N GLU A 423 0.72 20.61 0.09
CA GLU A 423 1.60 21.34 -0.82
C GLU A 423 1.43 20.87 -2.26
N ARG A 424 1.32 19.56 -2.46
CA ARG A 424 1.14 18.94 -3.79
C ARG A 424 -0.23 19.24 -4.38
N LEU A 425 -1.30 19.23 -3.57
CA LEU A 425 -2.64 19.64 -4.00
C LEU A 425 -2.72 21.14 -4.30
N GLN A 426 -2.10 21.98 -3.47
CA GLN A 426 -2.03 23.42 -3.71
C GLN A 426 -1.28 23.75 -5.02
N ALA A 427 -0.23 23.00 -5.34
CA ALA A 427 0.53 23.20 -6.57
C ALA A 427 -0.30 23.00 -7.85
N ILE A 428 -1.37 22.19 -7.80
CA ILE A 428 -2.30 21.98 -8.91
C ILE A 428 -3.60 22.80 -8.77
N GLY A 429 -3.66 23.72 -7.78
CA GLY A 429 -4.74 24.71 -7.64
C GLY A 429 -5.81 24.39 -6.60
N ALA A 430 -5.64 23.39 -5.75
CA ALA A 430 -6.57 23.10 -4.67
C ALA A 430 -6.49 24.16 -3.55
N ASP A 431 -7.64 24.49 -2.95
CA ASP A 431 -7.72 25.33 -1.77
C ASP A 431 -7.89 24.46 -0.52
N ILE A 432 -6.78 24.14 0.07
CA ILE A 432 -6.68 23.28 1.23
C ILE A 432 -5.67 23.86 2.23
N LYS A 433 -6.01 23.79 3.51
CA LYS A 433 -5.14 24.25 4.60
C LYS A 433 -5.09 23.23 5.73
N ARG A 434 -3.92 23.10 6.34
CA ARG A 434 -3.72 22.34 7.56
C ARG A 434 -3.88 23.27 8.77
N VAL A 435 -4.67 22.85 9.77
CA VAL A 435 -4.92 23.55 11.04
C VAL A 435 -4.78 22.61 12.23
#